data_389b05af20c8a2041df14dff2c309073
#
_entry.id   389b05af20c8a2041df14dff2c309073
#
_cell.length_a   1.000
_cell.length_b   1.000
_cell.length_c   1.000
_cell.angle_alpha   90.00
_cell.angle_beta   90.00
_cell.angle_gamma   90.00
#
_symmetry.space_group_name_H-M   'P 1'
#
loop_
_entity.id
_entity.type
_entity.pdbx_description
1 polymer ?
#
loop_
_entity_poly.entity_id
_entity_poly.type
_entity_poly.pdbx_seq_one_letter_code
_entity_poly.pdbx_strand_id
1 'polypeptide(L)'
;MATKTSTNKPAAAQVESTSKPAPKSAKASAVINNEAELLSMSEDDYMNAAQLAFFKQRLQVVERELLQNAGETTEHLRETVIVPDPADRATIEEEHALELRTRDRERKLLKKVQQAINRIDVGEYGWCEETGEPIGLQRLLARPTATLSLEAQQRRELRQKLYGD
;
A
#
# COMPACT_ATOMS: atom_id res chain seq x y z
N MET A 1 -22.11 -68.66 -2.73
CA MET A 1 -21.35 -68.02 -3.80
C MET A 1 -21.16 -66.52 -3.42
N ALA A 2 -19.94 -66.20 -3.05
CA ALA A 2 -19.59 -64.85 -2.50
C ALA A 2 -19.00 -64.00 -3.61
N THR A 3 -19.56 -62.84 -3.85
CA THR A 3 -19.01 -61.82 -4.75
C THR A 3 -18.40 -60.70 -3.92
N LYS A 4 -17.07 -60.59 -4.03
CA LYS A 4 -16.28 -59.50 -3.41
C LYS A 4 -16.41 -58.22 -4.22
N THR A 5 -16.93 -57.18 -3.60
CA THR A 5 -16.90 -55.82 -4.15
C THR A 5 -15.62 -55.09 -3.69
N SER A 6 -14.76 -54.73 -4.64
CA SER A 6 -13.54 -54.00 -4.44
C SER A 6 -13.86 -52.52 -4.41
N THR A 7 -13.67 -51.86 -3.27
CA THR A 7 -13.80 -50.40 -3.10
C THR A 7 -12.48 -49.74 -3.48
N ASN A 8 -12.49 -49.00 -4.57
CA ASN A 8 -11.39 -48.18 -5.04
C ASN A 8 -11.45 -46.83 -4.35
N LYS A 9 -10.43 -46.53 -3.54
CA LYS A 9 -10.27 -45.24 -2.81
C LYS A 9 -9.47 -44.30 -3.70
N PRO A 10 -9.98 -43.08 -4.07
CA PRO A 10 -9.17 -42.12 -4.76
C PRO A 10 -8.18 -41.42 -3.80
N ALA A 11 -6.93 -41.38 -4.22
CA ALA A 11 -5.84 -40.72 -3.53
C ALA A 11 -6.10 -39.21 -3.45
N ALA A 12 -6.07 -38.66 -2.23
CA ALA A 12 -6.08 -37.24 -1.98
C ALA A 12 -4.75 -36.63 -2.41
N ALA A 13 -4.80 -35.71 -3.39
CA ALA A 13 -3.68 -34.84 -3.74
C ALA A 13 -3.36 -33.94 -2.56
N GLN A 14 -2.18 -34.10 -1.99
CA GLN A 14 -1.63 -33.19 -1.00
C GLN A 14 -1.29 -31.86 -1.70
N VAL A 15 -2.04 -30.82 -1.37
CA VAL A 15 -1.69 -29.43 -1.68
C VAL A 15 -0.57 -29.07 -0.71
N GLU A 16 0.66 -28.98 -1.20
CA GLU A 16 1.77 -28.40 -0.45
C GLU A 16 1.44 -26.92 -0.16
N SER A 17 1.06 -26.66 1.08
CA SER A 17 1.00 -25.31 1.62
C SER A 17 2.44 -24.83 1.79
N THR A 18 2.90 -23.96 0.88
CA THR A 18 4.14 -23.19 1.07
C THR A 18 3.98 -22.33 2.32
N SER A 19 4.57 -22.78 3.41
CA SER A 19 4.62 -22.10 4.68
C SER A 19 5.44 -20.82 4.53
N LYS A 20 4.75 -19.69 4.65
CA LYS A 20 5.29 -18.34 4.81
C LYS A 20 6.29 -18.34 5.97
N PRO A 21 7.53 -17.85 5.82
CA PRO A 21 8.46 -17.78 6.94
C PRO A 21 7.92 -16.81 8.00
N ALA A 22 7.73 -17.33 9.22
CA ALA A 22 7.37 -16.52 10.37
C ALA A 22 8.48 -15.51 10.69
N PRO A 23 8.15 -14.30 11.15
CA PRO A 23 9.13 -13.28 11.49
C PRO A 23 10.01 -13.78 12.65
N LYS A 24 11.31 -13.94 12.40
CA LYS A 24 12.30 -14.31 13.41
C LYS A 24 12.46 -13.16 14.41
N SER A 25 12.26 -13.52 15.66
CA SER A 25 12.42 -12.86 16.95
C SER A 25 13.21 -11.53 17.02
N ALA A 26 12.55 -10.61 17.72
CA ALA A 26 13.02 -9.47 18.48
C ALA A 26 14.51 -9.47 18.86
N LYS A 27 15.32 -8.68 18.15
CA LYS A 27 16.47 -8.02 18.73
C LYS A 27 16.09 -6.56 18.98
N ALA A 28 16.47 -6.08 20.17
CA ALA A 28 16.16 -4.80 20.79
C ALA A 28 15.82 -3.67 19.80
N SER A 29 14.69 -3.05 20.04
CA SER A 29 14.12 -1.90 19.30
C SER A 29 15.05 -0.69 19.39
N ALA A 30 16.05 -0.64 18.52
CA ALA A 30 16.69 0.63 18.17
C ALA A 30 15.64 1.42 17.37
N VAL A 31 15.25 2.57 17.88
CA VAL A 31 14.36 3.49 17.16
C VAL A 31 15.17 4.07 16.02
N ILE A 32 14.86 3.65 14.79
CA ILE A 32 15.52 4.18 13.59
C ILE A 32 14.90 5.55 13.31
N ASN A 33 15.73 6.60 13.39
CA ASN A 33 15.30 7.97 13.13
C ASN A 33 15.79 8.51 11.78
N ASN A 34 16.67 7.77 11.09
CA ASN A 34 17.32 8.25 9.88
C ASN A 34 17.22 7.22 8.74
N GLU A 35 16.93 7.71 7.52
CA GLU A 35 16.86 6.87 6.30
C GLU A 35 18.22 6.22 5.97
N ALA A 36 19.35 6.90 6.27
CA ALA A 36 20.69 6.36 6.04
C ALA A 36 20.98 5.15 6.94
N GLU A 37 20.53 5.20 8.19
CA GLU A 37 20.67 4.09 9.15
C GLU A 37 19.85 2.88 8.70
N LEU A 38 18.62 3.12 8.21
CA LEU A 38 17.74 2.09 7.68
C LEU A 38 18.36 1.37 6.46
N LEU A 39 19.04 2.10 5.56
CA LEU A 39 19.71 1.55 4.38
C LEU A 39 21.03 0.84 4.70
N SER A 40 21.67 1.14 5.84
CA SER A 40 22.90 0.49 6.27
C SER A 40 22.69 -0.87 6.95
N MET A 41 21.43 -1.23 7.23
CA MET A 41 21.09 -2.51 7.86
C MET A 41 21.29 -3.68 6.89
N SER A 42 21.61 -4.86 7.46
CA SER A 42 21.80 -6.09 6.69
C SER A 42 20.50 -6.51 5.98
N GLU A 43 20.63 -7.11 4.79
CA GLU A 43 19.51 -7.71 4.06
C GLU A 43 18.83 -8.84 4.84
N ASP A 44 19.56 -9.53 5.72
CA ASP A 44 19.04 -10.59 6.58
C ASP A 44 18.03 -10.06 7.62
N ASP A 45 18.13 -8.77 7.96
CA ASP A 45 17.24 -8.10 8.91
C ASP A 45 16.05 -7.39 8.23
N TYR A 46 15.69 -7.80 7.01
CA TYR A 46 14.61 -7.20 6.24
C TYR A 46 13.26 -7.28 6.98
N MET A 47 12.58 -6.14 7.06
CA MET A 47 11.27 -5.95 7.75
C MET A 47 11.31 -6.36 9.22
N ASN A 48 12.39 -6.04 9.93
CA ASN A 48 12.45 -6.18 11.38
C ASN A 48 11.50 -5.19 12.08
N ALA A 49 11.29 -5.38 13.39
CA ALA A 49 10.35 -4.56 14.16
C ALA A 49 10.69 -3.06 14.14
N ALA A 50 11.97 -2.69 14.08
CA ALA A 50 12.42 -1.30 14.03
C ALA A 50 12.12 -0.66 12.67
N GLN A 51 12.34 -1.37 11.56
CA GLN A 51 12.00 -0.92 10.22
C GLN A 51 10.48 -0.77 10.06
N LEU A 52 9.70 -1.74 10.53
CA LEU A 52 8.23 -1.66 10.50
C LEU A 52 7.70 -0.48 11.32
N ALA A 53 8.28 -0.20 12.50
CA ALA A 53 7.93 0.96 13.32
C ALA A 53 8.24 2.28 12.60
N PHE A 54 9.38 2.39 11.94
CA PHE A 54 9.76 3.54 11.13
C PHE A 54 8.76 3.82 10.00
N PHE A 55 8.44 2.80 9.19
CA PHE A 55 7.46 2.96 8.11
C PHE A 55 6.05 3.24 8.63
N LYS A 56 5.65 2.63 9.74
CA LYS A 56 4.35 2.91 10.37
C LYS A 56 4.25 4.37 10.82
N GLN A 57 5.27 4.89 11.47
CA GLN A 57 5.32 6.31 11.87
C GLN A 57 5.25 7.24 10.67
N ARG A 58 6.02 6.98 9.61
CA ARG A 58 5.99 7.77 8.37
C ARG A 58 4.61 7.77 7.71
N LEU A 59 3.97 6.61 7.60
CA LEU A 59 2.62 6.47 7.06
C LEU A 59 1.57 7.19 7.92
N GLN A 60 1.69 7.16 9.23
CA GLN A 60 0.79 7.88 10.14
C GLN A 60 0.91 9.40 10.04
N VAL A 61 2.11 9.92 9.76
CA VAL A 61 2.32 11.35 9.49
C VAL A 61 1.59 11.73 8.20
N VAL A 62 1.80 10.99 7.11
CA VAL A 62 1.13 11.22 5.82
C VAL A 62 -0.39 11.09 5.95
N GLU A 63 -0.89 10.12 6.72
CA GLU A 63 -2.34 9.97 6.97
C GLU A 63 -2.92 11.20 7.64
N ARG A 64 -2.24 11.72 8.66
CA ARG A 64 -2.68 12.92 9.40
C ARG A 64 -2.71 14.16 8.51
N GLU A 65 -1.67 14.35 7.70
CA GLU A 65 -1.59 15.46 6.73
C GLU A 65 -2.74 15.39 5.71
N LEU A 66 -3.00 14.21 5.15
CA LEU A 66 -4.10 14.01 4.20
C LEU A 66 -5.48 14.25 4.82
N LEU A 67 -5.68 13.87 6.08
CA LEU A 67 -6.94 14.13 6.79
C LEU A 67 -7.13 15.62 7.09
N GLN A 68 -6.06 16.33 7.44
CA GLN A 68 -6.10 17.77 7.66
C GLN A 68 -6.44 18.52 6.36
N ASN A 69 -5.72 18.24 5.27
CA ASN A 69 -5.97 18.85 3.95
C ASN A 69 -7.39 18.58 3.46
N ALA A 70 -7.92 17.37 3.68
CA ALA A 70 -9.29 17.03 3.32
C ALA A 70 -10.32 17.85 4.10
N GLY A 71 -10.03 18.23 5.35
CA GLY A 71 -10.85 19.12 6.17
C GLY A 71 -10.89 20.52 5.59
N GLU A 72 -9.72 21.13 5.36
CA GLU A 72 -9.55 22.48 4.84
C GLU A 72 -10.22 22.63 3.46
N THR A 73 -10.01 21.70 2.55
CA THR A 73 -10.66 21.71 1.22
C THR A 73 -12.18 21.61 1.34
N THR A 74 -12.70 20.87 2.34
CA THR A 74 -14.15 20.77 2.54
C THR A 74 -14.77 22.08 2.99
N GLU A 75 -14.08 22.82 3.84
CA GLU A 75 -14.52 24.13 4.30
C GLU A 75 -14.51 25.15 3.16
N HIS A 76 -13.41 25.19 2.37
CA HIS A 76 -13.30 26.07 1.21
C HIS A 76 -14.40 25.83 0.16
N LEU A 77 -14.70 24.57 -0.16
CA LEU A 77 -15.77 24.21 -1.10
C LEU A 77 -17.19 24.53 -0.58
N ARG A 78 -17.37 24.75 0.72
CA ARG A 78 -18.64 25.19 1.31
C ARG A 78 -18.84 26.68 1.29
N GLU A 79 -17.77 27.45 1.13
CA GLU A 79 -17.85 28.91 0.98
C GLU A 79 -18.48 29.23 -0.39
N THR A 80 -19.78 29.52 -0.37
CA THR A 80 -20.49 29.94 -1.59
C THR A 80 -20.22 31.40 -1.83
N VAL A 81 -19.34 31.73 -2.75
CA VAL A 81 -19.10 33.10 -3.19
C VAL A 81 -20.13 33.44 -4.27
N ILE A 82 -20.99 34.43 -3.99
CA ILE A 82 -21.95 34.96 -4.98
C ILE A 82 -21.22 36.01 -5.80
N VAL A 83 -20.84 35.66 -7.03
CA VAL A 83 -20.17 36.57 -7.95
C VAL A 83 -21.14 36.97 -9.06
N PRO A 84 -21.36 38.30 -9.26
CA PRO A 84 -22.29 38.80 -10.26
C PRO A 84 -21.79 38.72 -11.70
N ASP A 85 -20.44 38.65 -11.90
CA ASP A 85 -19.84 38.57 -13.22
C ASP A 85 -19.79 37.14 -13.75
N PRO A 86 -20.26 36.88 -14.98
CA PRO A 86 -20.21 35.54 -15.61
C PRO A 86 -18.78 35.01 -15.84
N ALA A 87 -17.80 35.89 -16.12
CA ALA A 87 -16.41 35.52 -16.33
C ALA A 87 -15.75 35.03 -15.02
N ASP A 88 -15.96 35.75 -13.94
CA ASP A 88 -15.48 35.38 -12.61
C ASP A 88 -16.13 34.07 -12.13
N ARG A 89 -17.40 33.90 -12.45
CA ARG A 89 -18.12 32.66 -12.13
C ARG A 89 -17.51 31.44 -12.82
N ALA A 90 -17.15 31.56 -14.12
CA ALA A 90 -16.49 30.49 -14.85
C ALA A 90 -15.15 30.11 -14.24
N THR A 91 -14.37 31.09 -13.80
CA THR A 91 -13.08 30.86 -13.11
C THR A 91 -13.27 30.10 -11.81
N ILE A 92 -14.24 30.47 -10.99
CA ILE A 92 -14.56 29.77 -9.73
C ILE A 92 -15.01 28.33 -9.99
N GLU A 93 -15.80 28.09 -11.04
CA GLU A 93 -16.23 26.74 -11.41
C GLU A 93 -15.05 25.86 -11.84
N GLU A 94 -14.05 26.43 -12.57
CA GLU A 94 -12.82 25.73 -12.93
C GLU A 94 -11.94 25.42 -11.70
N GLU A 95 -11.79 26.37 -10.77
CA GLU A 95 -11.07 26.17 -9.52
C GLU A 95 -11.70 25.06 -8.66
N HIS A 96 -13.02 25.08 -8.50
CA HIS A 96 -13.73 24.02 -7.79
C HIS A 96 -13.56 22.65 -8.47
N ALA A 97 -13.59 22.60 -9.80
CA ALA A 97 -13.36 21.37 -10.54
C ALA A 97 -11.95 20.80 -10.32
N LEU A 98 -10.94 21.69 -10.24
CA LEU A 98 -9.56 21.32 -9.93
C LEU A 98 -9.42 20.79 -8.49
N GLU A 99 -10.02 21.48 -7.52
CA GLU A 99 -10.03 21.06 -6.11
C GLU A 99 -10.69 19.69 -5.93
N LEU A 100 -11.82 19.46 -6.57
CA LEU A 100 -12.49 18.16 -6.52
C LEU A 100 -11.63 17.03 -7.09
N ARG A 101 -10.88 17.27 -8.19
CA ARG A 101 -9.94 16.29 -8.74
C ARG A 101 -8.78 16.01 -7.78
N THR A 102 -8.26 17.05 -7.12
CA THR A 102 -7.19 16.90 -6.13
C THR A 102 -7.68 16.09 -4.95
N ARG A 103 -8.85 16.41 -4.42
CA ARG A 103 -9.50 15.68 -3.33
C ARG A 103 -9.75 14.20 -3.65
N ASP A 104 -10.15 13.90 -4.88
CA ASP A 104 -10.31 12.51 -5.31
C ASP A 104 -8.97 11.73 -5.33
N ARG A 105 -7.87 12.38 -5.71
CA ARG A 105 -6.53 11.79 -5.64
C ARG A 105 -6.10 11.57 -4.20
N GLU A 106 -6.29 12.55 -3.32
CA GLU A 106 -5.96 12.47 -1.89
C GLU A 106 -6.77 11.38 -1.18
N ARG A 107 -8.06 11.27 -1.47
CA ARG A 107 -8.90 10.19 -0.95
C ARG A 107 -8.40 8.80 -1.38
N LYS A 108 -7.98 8.64 -2.64
CA LYS A 108 -7.40 7.40 -3.14
C LYS A 108 -6.05 7.12 -2.48
N LEU A 109 -5.24 8.15 -2.24
CA LEU A 109 -3.97 8.02 -1.53
C LEU A 109 -4.19 7.65 -0.07
N LEU A 110 -5.11 8.31 0.64
CA LEU A 110 -5.48 8.00 2.02
C LEU A 110 -5.87 6.52 2.18
N LYS A 111 -6.71 6.02 1.28
CA LYS A 111 -7.08 4.60 1.28
C LYS A 111 -5.87 3.67 1.12
N LYS A 112 -4.90 4.02 0.26
CA LYS A 112 -3.65 3.25 0.10
C LYS A 112 -2.76 3.31 1.34
N VAL A 113 -2.67 4.48 1.99
CA VAL A 113 -1.92 4.65 3.24
C VAL A 113 -2.54 3.78 4.35
N GLN A 114 -3.84 3.79 4.51
CA GLN A 114 -4.54 2.95 5.48
C GLN A 114 -4.37 1.46 5.20
N GLN A 115 -4.42 1.05 3.94
CA GLN A 115 -4.10 -0.32 3.54
C GLN A 115 -2.67 -0.71 3.89
N ALA A 116 -1.69 0.19 3.67
CA ALA A 116 -0.29 -0.06 4.02
C ALA A 116 -0.09 -0.19 5.55
N ILE A 117 -0.75 0.64 6.35
CA ILE A 117 -0.73 0.54 7.83
C ILE A 117 -1.32 -0.80 8.27
N ASN A 118 -2.46 -1.20 7.71
CA ASN A 118 -3.07 -2.49 8.03
C ASN A 118 -2.16 -3.66 7.66
N ARG A 119 -1.43 -3.60 6.53
CA ARG A 119 -0.45 -4.62 6.15
C ARG A 119 0.73 -4.69 7.11
N ILE A 120 1.15 -3.57 7.72
CA ILE A 120 2.16 -3.58 8.78
C ILE A 120 1.64 -4.36 10.00
N ASP A 121 0.39 -4.11 10.38
CA ASP A 121 -0.22 -4.75 11.56
C ASP A 121 -0.44 -6.26 11.37
N VAL A 122 -0.71 -6.70 10.13
CA VAL A 122 -0.83 -8.12 9.75
C VAL A 122 0.55 -8.77 9.50
N GLY A 123 1.62 -7.98 9.35
CA GLY A 123 2.97 -8.50 9.08
C GLY A 123 3.24 -8.83 7.61
N GLU A 124 2.45 -8.26 6.69
CA GLU A 124 2.57 -8.47 5.23
C GLU A 124 3.24 -7.31 4.50
N TYR A 125 3.60 -6.25 5.22
CA TYR A 125 4.23 -5.09 4.65
C TYR A 125 5.66 -5.39 4.19
N GLY A 126 6.05 -4.81 3.06
CA GLY A 126 7.38 -5.01 2.46
C GLY A 126 7.45 -6.16 1.46
N TRP A 127 6.43 -6.99 1.36
CA TRP A 127 6.38 -8.13 0.46
C TRP A 127 5.45 -7.88 -0.72
N CYS A 128 5.88 -8.31 -1.91
CA CYS A 128 5.11 -8.18 -3.14
C CYS A 128 3.85 -9.04 -3.11
N GLU A 129 2.69 -8.46 -3.48
CA GLU A 129 1.42 -9.18 -3.53
C GLU A 129 1.37 -10.26 -4.62
N GLU A 130 2.09 -10.07 -5.74
CA GLU A 130 2.06 -10.99 -6.88
C GLU A 130 3.12 -12.09 -6.77
N THR A 131 4.35 -11.76 -6.33
CA THR A 131 5.50 -12.68 -6.35
C THR A 131 5.89 -13.18 -4.97
N GLY A 132 5.47 -12.52 -3.89
CA GLY A 132 5.92 -12.82 -2.53
C GLY A 132 7.37 -12.42 -2.23
N GLU A 133 8.07 -11.81 -3.19
CA GLU A 133 9.45 -11.34 -3.05
C GLU A 133 9.53 -10.02 -2.26
N PRO A 134 10.67 -9.68 -1.67
CA PRO A 134 10.85 -8.40 -1.00
C PRO A 134 10.77 -7.25 -2.01
N ILE A 135 10.04 -6.20 -1.64
CA ILE A 135 9.90 -4.98 -2.46
C ILE A 135 11.20 -4.17 -2.49
N GLY A 136 11.95 -4.20 -1.39
CA GLY A 136 13.19 -3.46 -1.17
C GLY A 136 12.99 -2.13 -0.45
N LEU A 137 13.91 -1.82 0.49
CA LEU A 137 13.83 -0.63 1.35
C LEU A 137 13.86 0.68 0.56
N GLN A 138 14.72 0.78 -0.46
CA GLN A 138 14.82 1.97 -1.30
C GLN A 138 13.50 2.33 -1.98
N ARG A 139 12.81 1.31 -2.49
CA ARG A 139 11.51 1.49 -3.13
C ARG A 139 10.44 1.91 -2.13
N LEU A 140 10.43 1.33 -0.94
CA LEU A 140 9.50 1.69 0.14
C LEU A 140 9.77 3.08 0.70
N LEU A 141 11.03 3.54 0.74
CA LEU A 141 11.37 4.93 1.10
C LEU A 141 10.83 5.91 0.07
N ALA A 142 10.99 5.61 -1.22
CA ALA A 142 10.46 6.46 -2.29
C ALA A 142 8.91 6.40 -2.36
N ARG A 143 8.33 5.23 -2.09
CA ARG A 143 6.88 5.00 -2.15
C ARG A 143 6.42 4.06 -1.04
N PRO A 144 6.09 4.59 0.15
CA PRO A 144 5.72 3.78 1.31
C PRO A 144 4.44 2.94 1.12
N THR A 145 3.60 3.30 0.16
CA THR A 145 2.37 2.58 -0.18
C THR A 145 2.55 1.56 -1.31
N ALA A 146 3.79 1.20 -1.68
CA ALA A 146 4.05 0.23 -2.72
C ALA A 146 3.64 -1.18 -2.28
N THR A 147 2.92 -1.90 -3.14
CA THR A 147 2.47 -3.28 -2.93
C THR A 147 3.14 -4.29 -3.87
N LEU A 148 3.82 -3.80 -4.90
CA LEU A 148 4.46 -4.61 -5.93
C LEU A 148 5.97 -4.32 -5.99
N SER A 149 6.75 -5.37 -6.28
CA SER A 149 8.17 -5.23 -6.65
C SER A 149 8.30 -4.46 -7.99
N LEU A 150 9.50 -4.00 -8.31
CA LEU A 150 9.75 -3.26 -9.55
C LEU A 150 9.38 -4.12 -10.78
N GLU A 151 9.80 -5.39 -10.76
CA GLU A 151 9.55 -6.32 -11.85
C GLU A 151 8.05 -6.67 -12.00
N ALA A 152 7.36 -6.91 -10.90
CA ALA A 152 5.92 -7.17 -10.90
C ALA A 152 5.14 -5.97 -11.44
N GLN A 153 5.55 -4.75 -11.09
CA GLN A 153 4.94 -3.55 -11.61
C GLN A 153 5.17 -3.40 -13.12
N GLN A 154 6.39 -3.62 -13.60
CA GLN A 154 6.71 -3.55 -15.03
C GLN A 154 5.91 -4.59 -15.83
N ARG A 155 5.81 -5.82 -15.33
CA ARG A 155 4.97 -6.88 -15.94
C ARG A 155 3.51 -6.48 -16.00
N ARG A 156 2.98 -5.87 -14.94
CA ARG A 156 1.60 -5.39 -14.90
C ARG A 156 1.36 -4.26 -15.88
N GLU A 157 2.26 -3.28 -15.95
CA GLU A 157 2.18 -2.17 -16.89
C GLU A 157 2.28 -2.65 -18.36
N LEU A 158 3.16 -3.61 -18.63
CA LEU A 158 3.26 -4.21 -19.95
C LEU A 158 1.97 -4.94 -20.34
N ARG A 159 1.41 -5.72 -19.42
CA ARG A 159 0.13 -6.41 -19.63
C ARG A 159 -1.00 -5.40 -19.88
N GLN A 160 -1.06 -4.33 -19.13
CA GLN A 160 -2.05 -3.27 -19.31
C GLN A 160 -1.91 -2.56 -20.66
N LYS A 161 -0.68 -2.33 -21.13
CA LYS A 161 -0.44 -1.76 -22.48
C LYS A 161 -0.85 -2.70 -23.61
N LEU A 162 -0.68 -4.00 -23.41
CA LEU A 162 -0.98 -5.01 -24.46
C LEU A 162 -2.47 -5.37 -24.52
N TYR A 163 -3.15 -5.41 -23.38
CA TYR A 163 -4.53 -5.92 -23.29
C TYR A 163 -5.56 -4.87 -22.87
N GLY A 164 -5.14 -3.64 -22.55
CA GLY A 164 -6.07 -2.52 -22.35
C GLY A 164 -6.99 -2.63 -21.14
N ASP A 165 -6.53 -3.23 -20.07
CA ASP A 165 -7.32 -3.40 -18.84
C ASP A 165 -7.07 -2.29 -17.83
#